data_ac51116a967465d509a23c309ffb1249
#
_entry.id   ac51116a967465d509a23c309ffb1249
#
_cell.length_a   1.000
_cell.length_b   1.000
_cell.length_c   1.000
_cell.angle_alpha   90.00
_cell.angle_beta   90.00
_cell.angle_gamma   90.00
#
_symmetry.space_group_name_H-M   'P 1'
#
loop_
_entity.id
_entity.type
_entity.pdbx_description
1 polymer ?
#
loop_
_entity_poly.entity_id
_entity_poly.type
_entity_poly.pdbx_seq_one_letter_code
_entity_poly.pdbx_strand_id
1 'polypeptide(L)'
;MKDLLRKFSFMATVMAIMMTGFTFAACSSDDDDSGNGNYGELEDVGLFAVEDKYECTDLNYGYWYRNEDGTICLEFLNFNATSLSNIPKNIHAVAIELPIKELAEGVYTCDFDFDANANSEGGCSLFSYDNTVTIAKDNNKWLVTVAGINGIYQTYDPDTYSENEKFTFIYSGNIEYNKLFEEE
;
A
#
# COMPACT_ATOMS: atom_id res chain seq x y z
N MET A 1 6.10 -19.00 12.74
CA MET A 1 6.52 -17.64 12.36
C MET A 1 6.39 -17.44 10.85
N LYS A 2 6.94 -18.33 9.99
CA LYS A 2 6.72 -18.27 8.52
C LYS A 2 5.23 -18.23 8.15
N ASP A 3 4.36 -18.94 8.90
CA ASP A 3 2.91 -18.95 8.67
C ASP A 3 2.20 -17.63 9.03
N LEU A 4 2.80 -16.79 9.85
CA LEU A 4 2.24 -15.47 10.15
C LEU A 4 2.50 -14.52 8.97
N LEU A 5 3.71 -14.54 8.42
CA LEU A 5 4.06 -13.76 7.23
C LEU A 5 3.36 -14.29 5.97
N ARG A 6 3.16 -15.62 5.85
CA ARG A 6 2.34 -16.20 4.77
C ARG A 6 0.90 -15.69 4.77
N LYS A 7 0.33 -15.36 5.93
CA LYS A 7 -0.99 -14.73 6.00
C LYS A 7 -1.01 -13.29 5.52
N PHE A 8 0.14 -12.62 5.53
CA PHE A 8 0.28 -11.27 4.99
C PHE A 8 0.58 -11.24 3.49
N SER A 9 0.84 -12.38 2.87
CA SER A 9 1.24 -12.52 1.47
C SER A 9 0.08 -12.85 0.54
N PHE A 10 -1.12 -12.35 0.80
CA PHE A 10 -2.23 -12.57 -0.11
C PHE A 10 -3.08 -11.33 -0.29
N MET A 11 -3.12 -10.88 -1.50
CA MET A 11 -4.10 -10.02 -2.16
C MET A 11 -3.95 -8.54 -2.02
N ALA A 12 -3.83 -7.98 -3.16
CA ALA A 12 -3.87 -6.57 -3.29
C ALA A 12 -4.54 -6.05 -4.53
N THR A 13 -5.25 -4.99 -4.49
CA THR A 13 -5.77 -4.35 -5.66
C THR A 13 -6.12 -2.94 -5.51
N VAL A 14 -5.97 -2.15 -6.55
CA VAL A 14 -6.41 -0.83 -6.42
C VAL A 14 -6.56 0.06 -7.60
N MET A 15 -7.37 1.07 -7.48
CA MET A 15 -7.75 2.04 -8.49
C MET A 15 -6.66 3.04 -8.88
N ALA A 16 -6.63 3.36 -10.18
CA ALA A 16 -6.11 4.63 -10.63
C ALA A 16 -6.89 5.76 -9.94
N ILE A 17 -6.24 6.52 -9.08
CA ILE A 17 -6.75 7.84 -8.74
C ILE A 17 -6.77 8.59 -10.07
N MET A 18 -7.95 8.72 -10.67
CA MET A 18 -8.13 9.76 -11.65
C MET A 18 -7.79 11.05 -10.93
N MET A 19 -6.71 11.69 -11.35
CA MET A 19 -6.32 13.01 -10.88
C MET A 19 -7.34 14.05 -11.36
N THR A 20 -8.58 13.86 -10.95
CA THR A 20 -9.67 14.82 -11.12
C THR A 20 -10.21 15.14 -9.74
N GLY A 21 -9.47 15.98 -9.01
CA GLY A 21 -10.06 16.63 -7.87
C GLY A 21 -9.27 16.81 -6.58
N PHE A 22 -8.08 16.25 -6.41
CA PHE A 22 -7.23 16.74 -5.34
C PHE A 22 -6.37 17.90 -5.84
N THR A 23 -7.01 19.04 -6.05
CA THR A 23 -6.29 20.29 -5.95
C THR A 23 -5.94 20.45 -4.47
N PHE A 24 -4.69 20.18 -4.10
CA PHE A 24 -4.14 20.83 -2.93
C PHE A 24 -4.41 22.32 -3.10
N ALA A 25 -5.27 22.87 -2.26
CA ALA A 25 -5.50 24.30 -2.20
C ALA A 25 -4.23 24.96 -1.67
N ALA A 26 -3.21 25.05 -2.53
CA ALA A 26 -2.21 26.06 -2.39
C ALA A 26 -2.93 27.38 -2.67
N CYS A 27 -3.05 28.23 -1.66
CA CYS A 27 -3.52 29.60 -1.82
C CYS A 27 -2.71 30.24 -2.94
N SER A 28 -3.31 30.41 -4.10
CA SER A 28 -2.77 31.25 -5.16
C SER A 28 -3.18 32.67 -4.87
N SER A 29 -2.26 33.49 -4.44
CA SER A 29 -2.31 34.91 -4.78
C SER A 29 -1.77 35.04 -6.20
N ASP A 30 -2.55 35.68 -7.06
CA ASP A 30 -2.14 36.08 -8.41
C ASP A 30 -0.86 36.92 -8.33
N ASP A 31 0.17 36.47 -9.03
CA ASP A 31 1.17 37.33 -9.67
C ASP A 31 1.94 36.52 -10.73
N ASP A 32 1.92 37.04 -11.95
CA ASP A 32 2.70 36.57 -13.10
C ASP A 32 4.20 36.59 -12.78
N ASP A 33 4.80 35.40 -12.65
CA ASP A 33 6.24 35.27 -12.91
C ASP A 33 6.60 33.85 -13.36
N SER A 34 7.34 33.76 -14.44
CA SER A 34 7.87 32.52 -15.04
C SER A 34 8.95 31.94 -14.12
N GLY A 35 8.55 31.30 -13.06
CA GLY A 35 9.39 30.65 -12.07
C GLY A 35 9.50 29.16 -12.30
N ASN A 36 10.72 28.70 -12.51
CA ASN A 36 11.17 27.32 -12.49
C ASN A 36 10.56 26.59 -11.26
N GLY A 37 9.53 25.80 -11.49
CA GLY A 37 8.79 25.10 -10.45
C GLY A 37 9.70 24.10 -9.76
N ASN A 38 10.24 24.50 -8.62
CA ASN A 38 10.92 23.63 -7.70
C ASN A 38 9.82 22.79 -7.02
N TYR A 39 9.44 21.66 -7.65
CA TYR A 39 8.57 20.67 -7.00
C TYR A 39 9.33 20.19 -5.76
N GLY A 40 8.80 20.51 -4.58
CA GLY A 40 9.38 20.06 -3.31
C GLY A 40 9.57 18.54 -3.36
N GLU A 41 10.66 18.06 -2.76
CA GLU A 41 10.93 16.63 -2.64
C GLU A 41 9.73 15.97 -1.96
N LEU A 42 9.18 14.89 -2.58
CA LEU A 42 8.07 14.15 -1.99
C LEU A 42 8.49 13.66 -0.60
N GLU A 43 7.70 14.00 0.41
CA GLU A 43 7.89 13.45 1.75
C GLU A 43 7.63 11.96 1.75
N ASP A 44 8.28 11.21 2.66
CA ASP A 44 7.97 9.80 2.86
C ASP A 44 6.57 9.69 3.48
N VAL A 45 5.70 8.97 2.78
CA VAL A 45 4.29 8.78 3.17
C VAL A 45 3.93 7.32 3.03
N GLY A 46 3.25 6.80 4.02
CA GLY A 46 2.65 5.47 3.96
C GLY A 46 1.27 5.53 4.61
N LEU A 47 0.24 5.76 3.80
CA LEU A 47 -1.15 5.91 4.24
C LEU A 47 -2.03 4.82 3.65
N PHE A 48 -2.84 4.20 4.48
CA PHE A 48 -3.99 3.40 4.08
C PHE A 48 -5.24 3.88 4.82
N ALA A 49 -6.36 3.98 4.10
CA ALA A 49 -7.64 4.38 4.68
C ALA A 49 -8.82 3.62 4.05
N VAL A 50 -9.78 3.23 4.86
CA VAL A 50 -11.12 2.78 4.46
C VAL A 50 -12.11 3.85 4.87
N GLU A 51 -12.94 4.33 3.95
CA GLU A 51 -13.84 5.46 4.15
C GLU A 51 -14.70 5.28 5.42
N ASP A 52 -14.62 6.24 6.35
CA ASP A 52 -15.35 6.28 7.63
C ASP A 52 -15.09 5.09 8.60
N LYS A 53 -14.10 4.23 8.35
CA LYS A 53 -13.89 3.00 9.15
C LYS A 53 -12.51 2.87 9.76
N TYR A 54 -11.47 3.09 8.97
CA TYR A 54 -10.09 2.85 9.40
C TYR A 54 -9.09 3.74 8.67
N GLU A 55 -8.05 4.15 9.38
CA GLU A 55 -6.92 4.87 8.80
C GLU A 55 -5.63 4.49 9.54
N CYS A 56 -4.53 4.29 8.80
CA CYS A 56 -3.18 4.26 9.33
C CYS A 56 -2.23 5.07 8.45
N THR A 57 -1.21 5.67 9.06
CA THR A 57 -0.24 6.55 8.39
C THR A 57 1.19 6.17 8.70
N ASP A 58 1.43 4.96 9.16
CA ASP A 58 2.69 4.46 9.67
C ASP A 58 3.34 3.36 8.81
N LEU A 59 2.89 3.16 7.57
CA LEU A 59 3.44 2.21 6.61
C LEU A 59 4.76 2.75 6.01
N ASN A 60 5.83 2.77 6.81
CA ASN A 60 7.06 3.49 6.51
C ASN A 60 8.10 2.66 5.75
N TYR A 61 7.88 1.36 5.56
CA TYR A 61 8.84 0.45 4.95
C TYR A 61 8.22 -0.26 3.76
N GLY A 62 8.81 -0.11 2.58
CA GLY A 62 8.38 -0.78 1.35
C GLY A 62 9.38 -1.87 0.94
N TYR A 63 8.85 -3.03 0.58
CA TYR A 63 9.61 -4.17 0.10
C TYR A 63 9.00 -4.74 -1.17
N TRP A 64 9.79 -5.47 -1.95
CA TRP A 64 9.29 -6.32 -3.01
C TRP A 64 9.99 -7.67 -2.99
N TYR A 65 9.31 -8.71 -3.43
CA TYR A 65 9.84 -10.07 -3.53
C TYR A 65 9.15 -10.82 -4.66
N ARG A 66 9.65 -12.01 -4.99
CA ARG A 66 9.07 -12.87 -6.02
C ARG A 66 8.21 -13.97 -5.41
N ASN A 67 7.06 -14.18 -6.04
CA ASN A 67 6.20 -15.33 -5.78
C ASN A 67 6.73 -16.59 -6.49
N GLU A 68 6.23 -17.77 -6.15
CA GLU A 68 6.61 -19.04 -6.77
C GLU A 68 6.40 -19.08 -8.29
N ASP A 69 5.38 -18.39 -8.80
CA ASP A 69 5.07 -18.29 -10.24
C ASP A 69 5.94 -17.28 -11.00
N GLY A 70 6.82 -16.60 -10.30
CA GLY A 70 7.73 -15.58 -10.81
C GLY A 70 7.12 -14.19 -10.98
N THR A 71 5.89 -13.97 -10.54
CA THR A 71 5.32 -12.63 -10.36
C THR A 71 5.94 -11.94 -9.15
N ILE A 72 5.67 -10.67 -8.93
CA ILE A 72 6.17 -9.98 -7.73
C ILE A 72 5.03 -9.55 -6.80
N CYS A 73 5.34 -9.50 -5.53
CA CYS A 73 4.53 -8.85 -4.51
C CYS A 73 5.25 -7.61 -3.97
N LEU A 74 4.51 -6.53 -3.77
CA LEU A 74 4.95 -5.39 -2.96
C LEU A 74 4.37 -5.55 -1.57
N GLU A 75 5.21 -5.29 -0.57
CA GLU A 75 4.82 -5.36 0.85
C GLU A 75 5.15 -4.03 1.52
N PHE A 76 4.19 -3.41 2.20
CA PHE A 76 4.38 -2.16 2.92
C PHE A 76 4.03 -2.36 4.39
N LEU A 77 4.99 -2.07 5.26
CA LEU A 77 4.93 -2.40 6.68
C LEU A 77 5.16 -1.17 7.56
N ASN A 78 4.61 -1.22 8.77
CA ASN A 78 4.93 -0.22 9.79
C ASN A 78 6.21 -0.54 10.59
N PHE A 79 6.95 -1.57 10.22
CA PHE A 79 8.22 -1.95 10.86
C PHE A 79 9.26 -2.41 9.84
N ASN A 80 10.54 -2.31 10.21
CA ASN A 80 11.65 -2.79 9.37
C ASN A 80 11.74 -4.31 9.43
N ALA A 81 11.47 -4.98 8.31
CA ALA A 81 11.44 -6.44 8.18
C ALA A 81 12.78 -7.06 7.73
N THR A 82 13.91 -6.40 7.98
CA THR A 82 15.24 -6.98 7.70
C THR A 82 15.57 -8.18 8.61
N SER A 83 14.80 -8.37 9.68
CA SER A 83 14.91 -9.51 10.59
C SER A 83 13.54 -9.87 11.18
N LEU A 84 13.17 -11.13 11.10
CA LEU A 84 11.93 -11.68 11.69
C LEU A 84 11.96 -11.76 13.23
N SER A 85 13.04 -11.37 13.88
CA SER A 85 13.19 -11.42 15.33
C SER A 85 12.53 -10.26 16.09
N ASN A 86 12.20 -9.17 15.40
CA ASN A 86 11.73 -7.92 15.99
C ASN A 86 10.34 -7.50 15.46
N ILE A 87 9.45 -8.44 15.23
CA ILE A 87 8.08 -8.14 14.78
C ILE A 87 7.34 -7.43 15.92
N PRO A 88 6.78 -6.23 15.71
CA PRO A 88 6.02 -5.51 16.74
C PRO A 88 4.71 -6.25 17.08
N LYS A 89 4.09 -5.86 18.18
CA LYS A 89 2.77 -6.40 18.55
C LYS A 89 1.66 -5.85 17.64
N ASN A 90 1.77 -4.58 17.31
CA ASN A 90 0.83 -3.93 16.40
C ASN A 90 1.45 -3.92 15.01
N ILE A 91 0.87 -4.70 14.12
CA ILE A 91 1.33 -4.83 12.74
C ILE A 91 0.30 -4.16 11.84
N HIS A 92 0.78 -3.28 10.95
CA HIS A 92 0.05 -2.80 9.79
C HIS A 92 0.81 -3.26 8.56
N ALA A 93 0.12 -3.91 7.65
CA ALA A 93 0.71 -4.44 6.43
C ALA A 93 -0.23 -4.23 5.25
N VAL A 94 0.33 -3.83 4.11
CA VAL A 94 -0.33 -3.83 2.82
C VAL A 94 0.47 -4.73 1.88
N ALA A 95 -0.19 -5.64 1.19
CA ALA A 95 0.39 -6.47 0.15
C ALA A 95 -0.24 -6.16 -1.21
N ILE A 96 0.59 -6.11 -2.27
CA ILE A 96 0.18 -5.85 -3.66
C ILE A 96 0.81 -6.87 -4.59
N GLU A 97 0.01 -7.80 -5.13
CA GLU A 97 0.48 -8.73 -6.16
C GLU A 97 0.42 -8.10 -7.55
N LEU A 98 1.54 -8.17 -8.26
CA LEU A 98 1.69 -7.58 -9.59
C LEU A 98 2.00 -8.64 -10.63
N PRO A 99 1.32 -8.65 -11.80
CA PRO A 99 1.57 -9.61 -12.87
C PRO A 99 2.85 -9.30 -13.68
N ILE A 100 3.89 -8.85 -13.00
CA ILE A 100 5.20 -8.50 -13.59
C ILE A 100 6.31 -9.24 -12.86
N LYS A 101 7.49 -9.32 -13.45
CA LYS A 101 8.62 -10.10 -12.93
C LYS A 101 9.69 -9.28 -12.22
N GLU A 102 9.64 -7.97 -12.37
CA GLU A 102 10.54 -7.01 -11.74
C GLU A 102 9.79 -5.72 -11.48
N LEU A 103 10.14 -5.00 -10.42
CA LEU A 103 9.52 -3.73 -10.09
C LEU A 103 9.79 -2.68 -11.16
N ALA A 104 8.75 -2.15 -11.77
CA ALA A 104 8.80 -1.17 -12.84
C ALA A 104 7.67 -0.13 -12.71
N GLU A 105 7.89 1.04 -13.28
CA GLU A 105 6.86 2.07 -13.43
C GLU A 105 5.77 1.61 -14.38
N GLY A 106 4.53 1.96 -14.10
CA GLY A 106 3.39 1.62 -14.94
C GLY A 106 2.05 1.65 -14.22
N VAL A 107 1.04 1.21 -14.95
CA VAL A 107 -0.31 1.01 -14.43
C VAL A 107 -0.64 -0.47 -14.62
N TYR A 108 -0.97 -1.14 -13.53
CA TYR A 108 -1.17 -2.58 -13.52
C TYR A 108 -2.52 -2.94 -12.89
N THR A 109 -3.09 -4.04 -13.33
CA THR A 109 -4.18 -4.70 -12.60
C THR A 109 -3.55 -5.64 -11.58
N CYS A 110 -4.08 -5.67 -10.37
CA CYS A 110 -3.50 -6.44 -9.28
C CYS A 110 -4.54 -6.77 -8.21
N ASP A 111 -4.18 -7.59 -7.26
CA ASP A 111 -4.99 -7.92 -6.08
C ASP A 111 -4.43 -7.20 -4.83
N PHE A 112 -5.21 -6.87 -3.80
CA PHE A 112 -4.85 -6.05 -2.62
C PHE A 112 -5.24 -6.69 -1.31
N ASP A 113 -4.34 -6.66 -0.38
CA ASP A 113 -4.61 -7.04 1.00
C ASP A 113 -4.08 -6.00 1.97
N PHE A 114 -4.86 -5.70 2.98
CA PHE A 114 -4.46 -4.91 4.14
C PHE A 114 -4.81 -5.65 5.41
N ASP A 115 -3.87 -5.73 6.32
CA ASP A 115 -4.04 -6.29 7.65
C ASP A 115 -3.56 -5.31 8.72
N ALA A 116 -4.41 -5.13 9.74
CA ALA A 116 -4.04 -4.48 10.98
C ALA A 116 -4.30 -5.45 12.14
N ASN A 117 -3.23 -5.94 12.78
CA ASN A 117 -3.33 -6.85 13.92
C ASN A 117 -4.24 -8.06 13.69
N ALA A 118 -4.14 -8.67 12.51
CA ALA A 118 -5.02 -9.75 12.09
C ALA A 118 -5.24 -10.82 13.17
N ASN A 119 -6.49 -11.23 13.33
CA ASN A 119 -6.94 -12.21 14.32
C ASN A 119 -6.73 -11.82 15.81
N SER A 120 -6.68 -10.54 16.13
CA SER A 120 -6.61 -10.02 17.50
C SER A 120 -7.72 -9.02 17.78
N GLU A 121 -7.98 -8.74 19.05
CA GLU A 121 -8.93 -7.72 19.47
C GLU A 121 -8.59 -6.35 18.87
N GLY A 122 -9.55 -5.73 18.21
CA GLY A 122 -9.37 -4.46 17.49
C GLY A 122 -8.62 -4.58 16.17
N GLY A 123 -8.34 -5.79 15.69
CA GLY A 123 -7.76 -6.02 14.38
C GLY A 123 -8.78 -5.91 13.26
N CYS A 124 -8.32 -5.59 12.06
CA CYS A 124 -9.14 -5.55 10.86
C CYS A 124 -8.33 -5.94 9.63
N SER A 125 -9.04 -6.28 8.57
CA SER A 125 -8.44 -6.49 7.25
C SER A 125 -9.32 -5.92 6.16
N LEU A 126 -8.73 -5.68 4.99
CA LEU A 126 -9.45 -5.38 3.77
C LEU A 126 -8.79 -6.14 2.63
N PHE A 127 -9.59 -6.79 1.78
CA PHE A 127 -9.11 -7.34 0.54
C PHE A 127 -10.01 -6.97 -0.64
N SER A 128 -9.45 -6.91 -1.82
CA SER A 128 -10.15 -6.54 -3.04
C SER A 128 -9.43 -7.09 -4.26
N TYR A 129 -10.13 -7.32 -5.36
CA TYR A 129 -9.62 -7.94 -6.58
C TYR A 129 -9.76 -7.03 -7.80
N ASP A 130 -8.98 -7.31 -8.86
CA ASP A 130 -9.12 -6.72 -10.19
C ASP A 130 -9.11 -5.17 -10.23
N ASN A 131 -8.27 -4.53 -9.44
CA ASN A 131 -8.20 -3.08 -9.45
C ASN A 131 -6.93 -2.57 -10.16
N THR A 132 -6.69 -1.27 -10.11
CA THR A 132 -5.59 -0.64 -10.84
C THR A 132 -4.62 0.04 -9.88
N VAL A 133 -3.38 -0.38 -9.85
CA VAL A 133 -2.29 0.32 -9.16
C VAL A 133 -1.51 1.19 -10.14
N THR A 134 -1.16 2.38 -9.72
CA THR A 134 -0.19 3.22 -10.43
C THR A 134 1.13 3.22 -9.68
N ILE A 135 2.20 2.86 -10.36
CA ILE A 135 3.57 2.87 -9.86
C ILE A 135 4.36 3.88 -10.67
N ALA A 136 4.92 4.87 -10.00
CA ALA A 136 5.78 5.88 -10.58
C ALA A 136 7.06 6.02 -9.77
N LYS A 137 8.06 6.69 -10.35
CA LYS A 137 9.32 7.01 -9.65
C LYS A 137 9.62 8.48 -9.82
N ASP A 138 9.82 9.17 -8.70
CA ASP A 138 10.31 10.52 -8.67
C ASP A 138 11.67 10.56 -7.97
N ASN A 139 12.69 11.01 -8.71
CA ASN A 139 14.09 10.95 -8.26
C ASN A 139 14.46 9.51 -7.85
N ASN A 140 14.68 9.27 -6.57
CA ASN A 140 15.01 7.96 -6.01
C ASN A 140 13.87 7.32 -5.22
N LYS A 141 12.69 7.95 -5.14
CA LYS A 141 11.54 7.45 -4.39
C LYS A 141 10.52 6.81 -5.32
N TRP A 142 9.90 5.76 -4.88
CA TRP A 142 8.75 5.16 -5.51
C TRP A 142 7.47 5.79 -4.98
N LEU A 143 6.55 6.07 -5.88
CA LEU A 143 5.18 6.45 -5.57
C LEU A 143 4.27 5.31 -6.02
N VAL A 144 3.55 4.72 -5.06
CA VAL A 144 2.55 3.69 -5.31
C VAL A 144 1.21 4.21 -4.85
N THR A 145 0.24 4.26 -5.74
CA THR A 145 -1.08 4.79 -5.42
C THR A 145 -2.18 3.83 -5.79
N VAL A 146 -3.17 3.82 -4.92
CA VAL A 146 -4.22 2.86 -4.88
C VAL A 146 -5.52 3.46 -4.35
N ALA A 147 -6.66 3.36 -5.11
CA ALA A 147 -7.99 3.66 -4.58
C ALA A 147 -9.03 2.65 -5.09
N GLY A 148 -9.74 1.95 -4.21
CA GLY A 148 -10.72 0.92 -4.52
C GLY A 148 -12.14 1.27 -4.10
N ILE A 149 -13.13 0.64 -4.74
CA ILE A 149 -14.55 0.80 -4.42
C ILE A 149 -15.25 -0.54 -4.12
N ASN A 150 -14.52 -1.66 -4.25
CA ASN A 150 -15.07 -3.01 -4.07
C ASN A 150 -14.33 -3.77 -2.96
N GLY A 151 -13.84 -3.05 -1.94
CA GLY A 151 -13.18 -3.68 -0.81
C GLY A 151 -14.14 -4.52 0.02
N ILE A 152 -13.65 -5.65 0.52
CA ILE A 152 -14.31 -6.43 1.56
C ILE A 152 -13.55 -6.14 2.85
N TYR A 153 -14.18 -5.42 3.76
CA TYR A 153 -13.61 -5.01 5.03
C TYR A 153 -14.13 -5.89 6.15
N GLN A 154 -13.24 -6.41 6.98
CA GLN A 154 -13.55 -7.27 8.11
C GLN A 154 -12.92 -6.72 9.40
N THR A 155 -13.65 -6.81 10.51
CA THR A 155 -13.11 -6.63 11.87
C THR A 155 -13.10 -7.96 12.61
N TYR A 156 -12.18 -8.17 13.55
CA TYR A 156 -12.02 -9.46 14.21
C TYR A 156 -12.62 -9.52 15.62
N ASP A 157 -12.86 -8.39 16.26
CA ASP A 157 -13.61 -8.31 17.52
C ASP A 157 -14.31 -6.94 17.66
N PRO A 158 -15.63 -6.85 17.51
CA PRO A 158 -16.52 -7.94 17.08
C PRO A 158 -16.24 -8.40 15.63
N ASP A 159 -16.48 -9.69 15.35
CA ASP A 159 -16.33 -10.23 14.00
C ASP A 159 -17.49 -9.72 13.13
N THR A 160 -17.17 -8.80 12.23
CA THR A 160 -18.12 -8.22 11.27
C THR A 160 -17.42 -8.06 9.93
N TYR A 161 -18.18 -8.10 8.85
CA TYR A 161 -17.67 -7.77 7.53
C TYR A 161 -18.64 -6.87 6.77
N SER A 162 -18.12 -6.12 5.80
CA SER A 162 -18.87 -5.31 4.87
C SER A 162 -18.23 -5.33 3.49
N GLU A 163 -19.03 -5.24 2.45
CA GLU A 163 -18.63 -5.29 1.05
C GLU A 163 -18.78 -3.92 0.37
N ASN A 164 -18.14 -3.76 -0.78
CA ASN A 164 -18.15 -2.55 -1.59
C ASN A 164 -17.60 -1.32 -0.85
N GLU A 165 -16.61 -1.56 0.00
CA GLU A 165 -15.96 -0.50 0.73
C GLU A 165 -15.00 0.28 -0.16
N LYS A 166 -15.02 1.60 0.01
CA LYS A 166 -14.04 2.47 -0.63
C LYS A 166 -12.80 2.56 0.21
N PHE A 167 -11.67 2.45 -0.43
CA PHE A 167 -10.39 2.55 0.24
C PHE A 167 -9.33 3.25 -0.61
N THR A 168 -8.31 3.75 0.04
CA THR A 168 -7.18 4.43 -0.58
C THR A 168 -5.89 3.95 0.06
N PHE A 169 -4.86 3.75 -0.75
CA PHE A 169 -3.50 3.54 -0.30
C PHE A 169 -2.55 4.46 -1.06
N ILE A 170 -1.63 5.09 -0.37
CA ILE A 170 -0.57 5.93 -0.93
C ILE A 170 0.73 5.60 -0.22
N TYR A 171 1.75 5.28 -0.98
CA TYR A 171 3.10 5.14 -0.48
C TYR A 171 4.06 5.99 -1.30
N SER A 172 4.92 6.74 -0.62
CA SER A 172 6.06 7.45 -1.21
C SER A 172 7.31 7.14 -0.39
N GLY A 173 8.31 6.50 -1.00
CA GLY A 173 9.51 6.09 -0.29
C GLY A 173 10.37 5.09 -1.06
N ASN A 174 11.32 4.49 -0.35
CA ASN A 174 12.13 3.40 -0.89
C ASN A 174 11.35 2.10 -0.92
N ILE A 175 11.52 1.31 -1.97
CA ILE A 175 11.05 -0.08 -2.03
C ILE A 175 12.26 -0.97 -2.29
N GLU A 176 12.58 -1.84 -1.33
CA GLU A 176 13.77 -2.68 -1.34
C GLU A 176 13.43 -4.13 -1.64
N TYR A 177 14.32 -4.83 -2.34
CA TYR A 177 14.19 -6.27 -2.52
C TYR A 177 14.41 -7.00 -1.19
N ASN A 178 13.47 -7.84 -0.78
CA ASN A 178 13.57 -8.60 0.47
C ASN A 178 13.34 -10.10 0.25
N LYS A 179 14.43 -10.84 0.21
CA LYS A 179 14.41 -12.30 0.03
C LYS A 179 13.76 -13.06 1.21
N LEU A 180 13.57 -12.43 2.37
CA LEU A 180 12.97 -13.12 3.52
C LEU A 180 11.48 -13.46 3.31
N PHE A 181 10.84 -12.79 2.35
CA PHE A 181 9.44 -13.03 1.99
C PHE A 181 9.28 -14.02 0.83
N GLU A 182 10.35 -14.35 0.10
CA GLU A 182 10.28 -15.36 -0.97
C GLU A 182 9.97 -16.74 -0.39
N GLU A 183 9.11 -17.47 -1.08
CA GLU A 183 8.86 -18.88 -0.81
C GLU A 183 10.03 -19.73 -1.36
N GLU A 184 10.47 -20.76 -0.61
CA GLU A 184 11.46 -21.75 -1.02
C GLU A 184 10.78 -22.94 -1.68
#